data_ead891c4e0695bf4f5b16cb8678ee0b6
#
_entry.id   ead891c4e0695bf4f5b16cb8678ee0b6
#
_cell.length_a   1.000
_cell.length_b   1.000
_cell.length_c   1.000
_cell.angle_alpha   90.00
_cell.angle_beta   90.00
_cell.angle_gamma   90.00
#
_symmetry.space_group_name_H-M   'P 1'
#
loop_
_entity.id
_entity.type
_entity.pdbx_description
1 polymer ?
#
loop_
_entity_poly.entity_id
_entity_poly.type
_entity_poly.pdbx_seq_one_letter_code
_entity_poly.pdbx_strand_id
1 'polypeptide(L)'
;MVVSTSDKDGNPEAALVGFVVADDLSLMFGTSKKTRKFANIQNNSHTAIVFGSDEGITVQYEGIVSVLVAEELGKYKKIYFEKTPGARKYEKQTDQVYLKVEPKWIKYTNYITSPVEIFEINLSGKRDLRT
;
A
#
# COMPACT_ATOMS: atom_id res chain seq x y z
N MET A 1 -4.44 -2.94 -6.09
CA MET A 1 -3.03 -2.49 -6.16
C MET A 1 -2.08 -3.67 -6.20
N VAL A 2 -0.90 -3.47 -6.74
CA VAL A 2 0.20 -4.42 -6.62
C VAL A 2 1.15 -3.90 -5.55
N VAL A 3 1.35 -4.71 -4.49
CA VAL A 3 2.29 -4.42 -3.42
C VAL A 3 3.56 -5.25 -3.61
N SER A 4 4.71 -4.61 -3.56
CA SER A 4 6.01 -5.26 -3.67
C SER A 4 6.75 -5.16 -2.34
N THR A 5 7.30 -6.28 -1.93
CA THR A 5 8.12 -6.42 -0.72
C THR A 5 9.40 -7.17 -1.10
N SER A 6 10.38 -7.18 -0.23
CA SER A 6 11.62 -7.93 -0.48
C SER A 6 11.92 -8.87 0.67
N ASP A 7 12.48 -10.03 0.34
CA ASP A 7 12.92 -10.99 1.34
C ASP A 7 14.27 -10.58 1.95
N LYS A 8 14.76 -11.38 2.91
CA LYS A 8 16.03 -11.12 3.60
C LYS A 8 17.25 -11.08 2.68
N ASP A 9 17.15 -11.70 1.50
CA ASP A 9 18.23 -11.75 0.52
C ASP A 9 18.07 -10.70 -0.58
N GLY A 10 17.06 -9.81 -0.45
CA GLY A 10 16.82 -8.74 -1.40
C GLY A 10 16.01 -9.15 -2.61
N ASN A 11 15.45 -10.36 -2.65
CA ASN A 11 14.59 -10.78 -3.75
C ASN A 11 13.23 -10.06 -3.67
N PRO A 12 12.82 -9.36 -4.72
CA PRO A 12 11.52 -8.69 -4.73
C PRO A 12 10.39 -9.69 -4.96
N GLU A 13 9.29 -9.46 -4.27
CA GLU A 13 8.08 -10.27 -4.40
C GLU A 13 6.89 -9.33 -4.53
N ALA A 14 5.96 -9.65 -5.42
CA ALA A 14 4.80 -8.82 -5.70
C ALA A 14 3.50 -9.60 -5.54
N ALA A 15 2.46 -8.93 -5.06
CA ALA A 15 1.13 -9.52 -4.91
C ALA A 15 0.05 -8.50 -5.22
N LEU A 16 -1.03 -8.97 -5.83
CA LEU A 16 -2.22 -8.15 -6.05
C LEU A 16 -3.09 -8.23 -4.80
N VAL A 17 -3.45 -7.07 -4.23
CA VAL A 17 -4.26 -6.98 -3.02
C VAL A 17 -5.32 -5.90 -3.16
N GLY A 18 -6.46 -6.09 -2.46
CA GLY A 18 -7.43 -5.01 -2.25
C GLY A 18 -6.89 -4.01 -1.23
N PHE A 19 -7.39 -2.78 -1.27
CA PHE A 19 -6.89 -1.72 -0.38
C PHE A 19 -7.93 -0.62 -0.23
N VAL A 20 -7.72 0.22 0.78
CA VAL A 20 -8.41 1.51 0.90
C VAL A 20 -7.38 2.61 1.14
N VAL A 21 -7.75 3.83 0.76
CA VAL A 21 -6.92 5.02 0.96
C VAL A 21 -7.59 5.89 2.01
N ALA A 22 -6.83 6.34 3.00
CA ALA A 22 -7.27 7.35 3.96
C ALA A 22 -6.98 8.76 3.46
N ASP A 23 -7.54 9.78 4.14
CA ASP A 23 -7.43 11.19 3.72
C ASP A 23 -5.99 11.71 3.73
N ASP A 24 -5.12 11.12 4.55
CA ASP A 24 -3.69 11.45 4.61
C ASP A 24 -2.84 10.69 3.59
N LEU A 25 -3.49 10.02 2.63
CA LEU A 25 -2.88 9.18 1.60
C LEU A 25 -2.22 7.91 2.12
N SER A 26 -2.37 7.57 3.40
CA SER A 26 -1.98 6.25 3.87
C SER A 26 -2.89 5.18 3.27
N LEU A 27 -2.34 4.01 3.06
CA LEU A 27 -3.06 2.85 2.52
C LEU A 27 -3.30 1.84 3.63
N MET A 28 -4.36 1.08 3.48
CA MET A 28 -4.63 -0.04 4.36
C MET A 28 -5.03 -1.26 3.55
N PHE A 29 -4.50 -2.41 3.92
CA PHE A 29 -4.91 -3.69 3.36
C PHE A 29 -4.80 -4.80 4.40
N GLY A 30 -5.59 -5.87 4.20
CA GLY A 30 -5.57 -7.05 5.06
C GLY A 30 -4.75 -8.15 4.41
N THR A 31 -4.11 -8.98 5.23
CA THR A 31 -3.42 -10.19 4.77
C THR A 31 -3.37 -11.23 5.88
N SER A 32 -3.01 -12.46 5.51
CA SER A 32 -2.73 -13.53 6.48
C SER A 32 -1.27 -13.44 6.94
N LYS A 33 -1.05 -13.74 8.21
CA LYS A 33 0.30 -13.88 8.77
C LYS A 33 1.14 -14.97 8.09
N LYS A 34 0.50 -15.87 7.34
CA LYS A 34 1.16 -16.97 6.64
C LYS A 34 1.72 -16.59 5.27
N THR A 35 1.50 -15.37 4.82
CA THR A 35 1.95 -14.93 3.50
C THR A 35 3.43 -14.54 3.51
N ARG A 36 4.07 -14.68 2.34
CA ARG A 36 5.47 -14.23 2.17
C ARG A 36 5.61 -12.73 2.40
N LYS A 37 4.64 -11.94 1.91
CA LYS A 37 4.70 -10.48 2.10
C LYS A 37 4.68 -10.08 3.57
N PHE A 38 3.94 -10.79 4.42
CA PHE A 38 3.95 -10.48 5.86
C PHE A 38 5.32 -10.77 6.48
N ALA A 39 5.92 -11.92 6.15
CA ALA A 39 7.27 -12.26 6.61
C ALA A 39 8.30 -11.23 6.11
N ASN A 40 8.20 -10.81 4.86
CA ASN A 40 9.10 -9.81 4.28
C ASN A 40 8.99 -8.46 4.99
N ILE A 41 7.77 -8.01 5.27
CA ILE A 41 7.50 -6.73 5.94
C ILE A 41 8.10 -6.71 7.34
N GLN A 42 8.09 -7.83 8.05
CA GLN A 42 8.69 -7.92 9.38
C GLN A 42 10.21 -7.74 9.36
N ASN A 43 10.87 -8.12 8.27
CA ASN A 43 12.31 -7.96 8.09
C ASN A 43 12.67 -6.63 7.44
N ASN A 44 11.82 -6.15 6.51
CA ASN A 44 12.01 -4.89 5.81
C ASN A 44 10.65 -4.25 5.56
N SER A 45 10.38 -3.19 6.28
CA SER A 45 9.10 -2.49 6.22
C SER A 45 8.93 -1.58 5.00
N HIS A 46 9.96 -1.40 4.19
CA HIS A 46 9.86 -0.63 2.96
C HIS A 46 9.06 -1.39 1.91
N THR A 47 8.18 -0.68 1.22
CA THR A 47 7.35 -1.27 0.17
C THR A 47 7.24 -0.33 -1.02
N ALA A 48 7.10 -0.92 -2.19
CA ALA A 48 6.77 -0.21 -3.41
C ALA A 48 5.42 -0.73 -3.90
N ILE A 49 4.57 0.19 -4.33
CA ILE A 49 3.20 -0.10 -4.72
C ILE A 49 2.92 0.58 -6.05
N VAL A 50 2.15 -0.08 -6.88
CA VAL A 50 1.68 0.50 -8.13
C VAL A 50 0.18 0.30 -8.26
N PHE A 51 -0.48 1.35 -8.74
CA PHE A 51 -1.88 1.35 -9.14
C PHE A 51 -1.94 1.64 -10.64
N GLY A 52 -2.80 0.94 -11.33
CA GLY A 52 -3.08 1.22 -12.73
C GLY A 52 -4.57 1.35 -12.95
N SER A 53 -4.95 2.00 -14.04
CA SER A 53 -6.31 2.04 -14.52
C SER A 53 -6.34 1.89 -16.04
N ASP A 54 -7.47 1.41 -16.54
CA ASP A 54 -7.70 1.33 -17.99
C ASP A 54 -7.82 2.70 -18.65
N GLU A 55 -7.86 3.76 -17.84
CA GLU A 55 -7.98 5.14 -18.28
C GLU A 55 -6.63 5.83 -18.54
N GLY A 56 -5.52 5.09 -18.51
CA GLY A 56 -4.20 5.64 -18.79
C GLY A 56 -3.58 6.42 -17.64
N ILE A 57 -4.08 6.22 -16.44
CA ILE A 57 -3.53 6.83 -15.22
C ILE A 57 -2.76 5.76 -14.45
N THR A 58 -1.54 6.09 -14.03
CA THR A 58 -0.74 5.21 -13.18
C THR A 58 -0.25 5.97 -11.96
N VAL A 59 -0.15 5.27 -10.84
CA VAL A 59 0.39 5.83 -9.60
C VAL A 59 1.47 4.90 -9.09
N GLN A 60 2.67 5.44 -8.88
CA GLN A 60 3.75 4.79 -8.16
C GLN A 60 3.76 5.32 -6.73
N TYR A 61 3.96 4.43 -5.77
CA TYR A 61 3.86 4.77 -4.36
C TYR A 61 4.94 4.00 -3.60
N GLU A 62 5.72 4.72 -2.81
CA GLU A 62 6.70 4.10 -1.90
C GLU A 62 6.35 4.49 -0.47
N GLY A 63 6.43 3.53 0.44
CA GLY A 63 6.04 3.78 1.81
C GLY A 63 6.62 2.80 2.81
N ILE A 64 6.25 3.04 4.07
CA ILE A 64 6.67 2.21 5.21
C ILE A 64 5.44 1.51 5.77
N VAL A 65 5.53 0.19 5.90
CA VAL A 65 4.43 -0.65 6.39
C VAL A 65 4.54 -0.84 7.89
N SER A 66 3.40 -0.73 8.57
CA SER A 66 3.28 -1.12 9.97
C SER A 66 2.02 -1.97 10.19
N VAL A 67 2.05 -2.81 11.22
CA VAL A 67 0.87 -3.58 11.63
C VAL A 67 -0.02 -2.67 12.47
N LEU A 68 -1.30 -2.60 12.09
CA LEU A 68 -2.29 -1.83 12.84
C LEU A 68 -2.69 -2.56 14.11
N VAL A 69 -2.67 -1.84 15.24
CA VAL A 69 -3.05 -2.37 16.56
C VAL A 69 -3.89 -1.36 17.33
N ALA A 70 -4.62 -1.85 18.34
CA ALA A 70 -5.36 -1.03 19.31
C ALA A 70 -6.34 -0.03 18.67
N GLU A 71 -6.33 1.23 19.12
CA GLU A 71 -7.26 2.26 18.63
C GLU A 71 -7.10 2.57 17.15
N GLU A 72 -5.88 2.60 16.68
CA GLU A 72 -5.60 2.84 15.26
C GLU A 72 -6.19 1.74 14.39
N LEU A 73 -6.09 0.49 14.83
CA LEU A 73 -6.72 -0.63 14.14
C LEU A 73 -8.25 -0.44 14.04
N GLY A 74 -8.90 -0.07 15.15
CA GLY A 74 -10.35 0.17 15.16
C GLY A 74 -10.76 1.27 14.17
N LYS A 75 -10.03 2.39 14.17
CA LYS A 75 -10.27 3.51 13.25
C LYS A 75 -10.16 3.09 11.79
N TYR A 76 -9.08 2.38 11.44
CA TYR A 76 -8.84 1.98 10.05
C TYR A 76 -9.77 0.85 9.60
N LYS A 77 -10.12 -0.09 10.49
CA LYS A 77 -11.10 -1.13 10.17
C LYS A 77 -12.44 -0.54 9.76
N LYS A 78 -12.88 0.50 10.47
CA LYS A 78 -14.15 1.18 10.16
C LYS A 78 -14.12 1.71 8.73
N ILE A 79 -13.06 2.41 8.34
CA ILE A 79 -12.87 2.94 6.98
C ILE A 79 -12.84 1.80 5.97
N TYR A 80 -12.08 0.75 6.28
CA TYR A 80 -11.88 -0.40 5.39
C TYR A 80 -13.18 -1.11 5.07
N PHE A 81 -13.98 -1.41 6.09
CA PHE A 81 -15.24 -2.14 5.90
C PHE A 81 -16.35 -1.26 5.29
N GLU A 82 -16.31 0.04 5.50
CA GLU A 82 -17.23 0.95 4.82
C GLU A 82 -16.98 0.99 3.31
N LYS A 83 -15.70 1.01 2.91
CA LYS A 83 -15.29 1.06 1.49
C LYS A 83 -15.22 -0.33 0.83
N THR A 84 -15.05 -1.38 1.62
CA THR A 84 -14.90 -2.75 1.13
C THR A 84 -15.70 -3.72 2.01
N PRO A 85 -17.04 -3.69 1.92
CA PRO A 85 -17.89 -4.53 2.81
C PRO A 85 -17.59 -6.02 2.69
N GLY A 86 -17.24 -6.50 1.51
CA GLY A 86 -16.91 -7.91 1.27
C GLY A 86 -15.70 -8.41 2.04
N ALA A 87 -14.85 -7.52 2.52
CA ALA A 87 -13.67 -7.89 3.30
C ALA A 87 -13.99 -8.37 4.72
N ARG A 88 -15.19 -8.10 5.23
CA ARG A 88 -15.61 -8.54 6.58
C ARG A 88 -15.56 -10.06 6.76
N LYS A 89 -15.73 -10.81 5.69
CA LYS A 89 -15.69 -12.29 5.76
C LYS A 89 -14.33 -12.83 6.24
N TYR A 90 -13.27 -12.06 6.12
CA TYR A 90 -11.92 -12.45 6.56
C TYR A 90 -11.60 -11.99 7.98
N GLU A 91 -12.43 -11.12 8.58
CA GLU A 91 -12.15 -10.52 9.88
C GLU A 91 -12.00 -11.54 11.01
N LYS A 92 -12.75 -12.62 10.95
CA LYS A 92 -12.75 -13.67 11.98
C LYS A 92 -11.63 -14.70 11.81
N GLN A 93 -10.84 -14.64 10.76
CA GLN A 93 -9.71 -15.53 10.59
C GLN A 93 -8.63 -15.21 11.64
N THR A 94 -8.15 -16.22 12.33
CA THR A 94 -7.22 -16.05 13.45
C THR A 94 -5.84 -15.54 13.04
N ASP A 95 -5.47 -15.72 11.77
CA ASP A 95 -4.21 -15.30 11.21
C ASP A 95 -4.31 -13.99 10.39
N GLN A 96 -5.48 -13.35 10.39
CA GLN A 96 -5.69 -12.10 9.68
C GLN A 96 -5.02 -10.93 10.40
N VAL A 97 -4.29 -10.11 9.64
CA VAL A 97 -3.68 -8.85 10.11
C VAL A 97 -4.05 -7.73 9.16
N TYR A 98 -4.04 -6.53 9.68
CA TYR A 98 -4.27 -5.31 8.91
C TYR A 98 -3.02 -4.45 8.93
N LEU A 99 -2.63 -4.00 7.76
CA LEU A 99 -1.38 -3.28 7.54
C LEU A 99 -1.69 -1.88 7.06
N LYS A 100 -0.94 -0.92 7.56
CA LYS A 100 -0.98 0.48 7.14
C LYS A 100 0.32 0.79 6.41
N VAL A 101 0.22 1.49 5.29
CA VAL A 101 1.37 2.00 4.57
C VAL A 101 1.39 3.51 4.69
N GLU A 102 2.41 4.05 5.32
CA GLU A 102 2.64 5.48 5.40
C GLU A 102 3.39 5.94 4.14
N PRO A 103 2.85 6.92 3.39
CA PRO A 103 3.48 7.34 2.15
C PRO A 103 4.79 8.09 2.40
N LYS A 104 5.80 7.80 1.58
CA LYS A 104 7.06 8.54 1.55
C LYS A 104 7.27 9.24 0.22
N TRP A 105 6.77 8.66 -0.85
CA TRP A 105 6.84 9.24 -2.17
C TRP A 105 5.71 8.71 -3.05
N ILE A 106 5.10 9.60 -3.80
CA ILE A 106 4.01 9.25 -4.73
C ILE A 106 4.25 9.95 -6.05
N LYS A 107 4.10 9.24 -7.15
CA LYS A 107 4.13 9.81 -8.49
C LYS A 107 2.85 9.43 -9.24
N TYR A 108 2.13 10.45 -9.68
CA TYR A 108 0.94 10.32 -10.51
C TYR A 108 1.30 10.66 -11.94
N THR A 109 0.89 9.82 -12.88
CA THR A 109 1.08 10.06 -14.30
C THR A 109 -0.22 9.84 -15.05
N ASN A 110 -0.64 10.83 -15.84
CA ASN A 110 -1.79 10.71 -16.71
C ASN A 110 -1.32 10.77 -18.16
N TYR A 111 -1.37 9.62 -18.83
CA TYR A 111 -0.92 9.48 -20.21
C TYR A 111 -1.96 9.91 -21.24
N ILE A 112 -3.20 10.20 -20.84
CA ILE A 112 -4.27 10.61 -21.74
C ILE A 112 -4.08 12.06 -22.17
N THR A 113 -3.55 12.90 -21.28
CA THR A 113 -3.34 14.31 -21.56
C THR A 113 -2.16 14.54 -22.49
N SER A 114 -2.21 15.64 -23.26
CA SER A 114 -1.12 16.05 -24.14
C SER A 114 -0.78 17.53 -23.86
N PRO A 115 0.40 17.83 -23.27
CA PRO A 115 1.43 16.87 -22.83
C PRO A 115 1.00 15.99 -21.66
N VAL A 116 1.72 14.90 -21.44
CA VAL A 116 1.50 14.00 -20.30
C VAL A 116 1.58 14.78 -18.99
N GLU A 117 0.57 14.61 -18.14
CA GLU A 117 0.51 15.26 -16.83
C GLU A 117 1.19 14.40 -15.78
N ILE A 118 2.15 14.98 -15.06
CA ILE A 118 2.94 14.27 -14.05
C ILE A 118 2.98 15.11 -12.77
N PHE A 119 2.66 14.46 -11.63
CA PHE A 119 2.80 15.06 -10.31
C PHE A 119 3.65 14.14 -9.42
N GLU A 120 4.53 14.73 -8.62
CA GLU A 120 5.28 14.02 -7.59
C GLU A 120 5.05 14.68 -6.24
N ILE A 121 4.89 13.85 -5.22
CA ILE A 121 4.80 14.25 -3.82
C ILE A 121 5.92 13.56 -3.06
N ASN A 122 6.81 14.34 -2.46
CA ASN A 122 7.89 13.83 -1.63
C ASN A 122 7.59 14.14 -0.16
N LEU A 123 7.25 13.11 0.59
CA LEU A 123 6.86 13.21 2.00
C LEU A 123 7.99 12.81 2.95
N SER A 124 9.11 12.32 2.43
CA SER A 124 10.25 11.90 3.25
C SER A 124 11.22 13.04 3.56
N GLY A 125 11.09 14.19 2.89
CA GLY A 125 11.99 15.35 3.02
C GLY A 125 13.35 15.15 2.38
N LYS A 126 13.77 13.91 2.13
CA LYS A 126 15.02 13.56 1.43
C LYS A 126 14.72 12.45 0.46
N ARG A 127 14.90 12.73 -0.80
CA ARG A 127 14.72 11.74 -1.84
C ARG A 127 15.81 11.86 -2.89
N ASP A 128 16.32 10.73 -3.30
CA ASP A 128 17.17 10.66 -4.47
C ASP A 128 16.36 11.04 -5.71
N LEU A 129 17.00 11.81 -6.59
CA LEU A 129 16.39 12.16 -7.86
C LEU A 129 16.29 10.91 -8.72
N ARG A 130 15.09 10.35 -8.77
CA ARG A 130 14.76 9.23 -9.65
C ARG A 130 13.82 9.74 -10.73
N THR A 131 14.07 9.34 -11.88
CA THR A 131 13.19 9.61 -13.02
C THR A 131 12.21 8.48 -13.24
#